data_df48bdb56b96663716de1edd05cd28f0
#
_entry.id   df48bdb56b96663716de1edd05cd28f0
#
_cell.length_a   1.000
_cell.length_b   1.000
_cell.length_c   1.000
_cell.angle_alpha   90.00
_cell.angle_beta   90.00
_cell.angle_gamma   90.00
#
_symmetry.space_group_name_H-M   'P 1'
#
loop_
_entity.id
_entity.type
_entity.pdbx_description
1 polymer ?
#
loop_
_entity_poly.entity_id
_entity_poly.type
_entity_poly.pdbx_seq_one_letter_code
_entity_poly.pdbx_strand_id
1 'polypeptide(L)'
;MQISLIITTYNRPDALLITLQSVERQKHLPSEVIIADDGSNEETHKLIKDFGLQSKLKIIHSFQKDKGFRAAKSRNRAISKASGQYIVMIDGDMILHKDFIYDHFRSAQIGYFIQGTRV
;
A
#
# COMPACT_ATOMS: atom_id res chain seq x y z
N MET A 1 -3.69 1.11 18.17
CA MET A 1 -4.42 1.30 16.90
C MET A 1 -3.64 0.67 15.76
N GLN A 2 -4.33 -0.08 14.91
CA GLN A 2 -3.71 -0.74 13.77
C GLN A 2 -3.95 0.06 12.51
N ILE A 3 -2.88 0.26 11.72
CA ILE A 3 -2.93 0.99 10.46
C ILE A 3 -2.78 0.02 9.31
N SER A 4 -3.72 0.06 8.37
CA SER A 4 -3.61 -0.63 7.09
C SER A 4 -3.14 0.38 6.04
N LEU A 5 -2.00 0.10 5.41
CA LEU A 5 -1.47 0.93 4.33
C LEU A 5 -1.86 0.32 3.00
N ILE A 6 -2.56 1.09 2.17
CA ILE A 6 -2.95 0.66 0.82
C ILE A 6 -2.07 1.38 -0.19
N ILE A 7 -1.44 0.61 -1.08
CA ILE A 7 -0.58 1.14 -2.14
C ILE A 7 -1.20 0.77 -3.47
N THR A 8 -1.53 1.77 -4.30
CA THR A 8 -2.07 1.51 -5.64
C THR A 8 -0.94 1.30 -6.63
N THR A 9 -1.09 0.35 -7.55
CA THR A 9 -0.09 0.09 -8.58
C THR A 9 -0.72 -0.44 -9.86
N TYR A 10 -0.03 -0.20 -10.99
CA TYR A 10 -0.34 -0.78 -12.28
C TYR A 10 0.91 -0.78 -13.16
N ASN A 11 1.47 -1.96 -13.42
CA ASN A 11 2.60 -2.16 -14.34
C ASN A 11 3.82 -1.25 -14.08
N ARG A 12 4.10 -0.95 -12.81
CA ARG A 12 5.24 -0.13 -12.42
C ARG A 12 6.03 -0.83 -11.29
N PRO A 13 6.64 -2.02 -11.60
CA PRO A 13 7.38 -2.74 -10.56
C PRO A 13 8.57 -1.95 -10.02
N ASP A 14 9.23 -1.18 -10.87
CA ASP A 14 10.36 -0.34 -10.48
C ASP A 14 9.98 0.69 -9.41
N ALA A 15 8.90 1.43 -9.65
CA ALA A 15 8.41 2.43 -8.72
C ALA A 15 7.86 1.78 -7.45
N LEU A 16 7.12 0.67 -7.59
CA LEU A 16 6.54 -0.05 -6.46
C LEU A 16 7.62 -0.55 -5.50
N LEU A 17 8.72 -1.09 -6.04
CA LEU A 17 9.82 -1.58 -5.20
C LEU A 17 10.38 -0.45 -4.33
N ILE A 18 10.61 0.73 -4.91
CA ILE A 18 11.14 1.87 -4.17
C ILE A 18 10.16 2.30 -3.08
N THR A 19 8.87 2.34 -3.40
CA THR A 19 7.82 2.66 -2.43
C THR A 19 7.82 1.66 -1.27
N LEU A 20 7.84 0.35 -1.57
CA LEU A 20 7.87 -0.70 -0.55
C LEU A 20 9.10 -0.63 0.33
N GLN A 21 10.27 -0.32 -0.26
CA GLN A 21 11.50 -0.15 0.51
C GLN A 21 11.38 1.05 1.47
N SER A 22 10.71 2.12 1.06
CA SER A 22 10.50 3.27 1.93
C SER A 22 9.55 2.93 3.09
N VAL A 23 8.61 2.02 2.88
CA VAL A 23 7.73 1.52 3.94
C VAL A 23 8.53 0.71 4.96
N GLU A 24 9.45 -0.14 4.50
CA GLU A 24 10.31 -0.93 5.40
C GLU A 24 11.18 -0.06 6.30
N ARG A 25 11.54 1.14 5.85
CA ARG A 25 12.36 2.07 6.61
C ARG A 25 11.58 2.99 7.54
N GLN A 26 10.26 2.80 7.62
CA GLN A 26 9.44 3.59 8.52
C GLN A 26 9.82 3.34 9.97
N LYS A 27 9.84 4.41 10.76
CA LYS A 27 10.07 4.35 12.20
C LYS A 27 8.99 3.53 12.89
N HIS A 28 7.75 3.67 12.43
CA HIS A 28 6.60 2.91 12.90
C HIS A 28 6.01 2.17 11.71
N LEU A 29 6.02 0.84 11.75
CA LEU A 29 5.53 0.05 10.63
C LEU A 29 4.00 -0.03 10.64
N PRO A 30 3.37 -0.05 9.45
CA PRO A 30 1.94 -0.34 9.39
C PRO A 30 1.69 -1.79 9.82
N SER A 31 0.48 -2.07 10.28
CA SER A 31 0.10 -3.44 10.68
C SER A 31 0.04 -4.38 9.47
N GLU A 32 -0.31 -3.85 8.32
CA GLU A 32 -0.35 -4.59 7.06
C GLU A 32 -0.20 -3.62 5.90
N VAL A 33 0.26 -4.14 4.77
CA VAL A 33 0.37 -3.41 3.50
C VAL A 33 -0.47 -4.15 2.48
N ILE A 34 -1.46 -3.47 1.91
CA ILE A 34 -2.32 -4.05 0.88
C ILE A 34 -2.00 -3.38 -0.44
N ILE A 35 -1.56 -4.16 -1.42
CA ILE A 35 -1.22 -3.64 -2.72
C ILE A 35 -2.45 -3.75 -3.61
N ALA A 36 -3.05 -2.60 -3.92
CA ALA A 36 -4.22 -2.49 -4.79
C ALA A 36 -3.75 -2.48 -6.24
N ASP A 37 -3.81 -3.63 -6.89
CA ASP A 37 -3.25 -3.86 -8.22
C ASP A 37 -4.38 -3.94 -9.26
N ASP A 38 -4.38 -3.01 -10.20
CA ASP A 38 -5.41 -2.90 -11.23
C ASP A 38 -5.03 -3.70 -12.49
N GLY A 39 -4.47 -4.89 -12.34
CA GLY A 39 -4.22 -5.80 -13.45
C GLY A 39 -2.82 -5.79 -14.00
N SER A 40 -1.81 -5.64 -13.14
CA SER A 40 -0.40 -5.66 -13.56
C SER A 40 0.02 -7.01 -14.14
N ASN A 41 1.12 -6.99 -14.89
CA ASN A 41 1.69 -8.17 -15.52
C ASN A 41 2.48 -9.04 -14.54
N GLU A 42 3.04 -10.14 -15.05
CA GLU A 42 3.76 -11.13 -14.24
C GLU A 42 4.99 -10.57 -13.53
N GLU A 43 5.67 -9.60 -14.12
CA GLU A 43 6.84 -8.97 -13.50
C GLU A 43 6.46 -8.30 -12.17
N THR A 44 5.34 -7.60 -12.15
CA THR A 44 4.84 -6.97 -10.94
C THR A 44 4.40 -8.01 -9.91
N HIS A 45 3.70 -9.07 -10.36
CA HIS A 45 3.29 -10.17 -9.48
C HIS A 45 4.50 -10.82 -8.81
N LYS A 46 5.54 -11.09 -9.58
CA LYS A 46 6.76 -11.71 -9.06
C LYS A 46 7.44 -10.81 -8.03
N LEU A 47 7.52 -9.51 -8.33
CA LEU A 47 8.10 -8.55 -7.41
C LEU A 47 7.37 -8.56 -6.06
N ILE A 48 6.05 -8.51 -6.09
CA ILE A 48 5.23 -8.47 -4.88
C ILE A 48 5.42 -9.75 -4.07
N LYS A 49 5.40 -10.89 -4.74
CA LYS A 49 5.61 -12.18 -4.08
C LYS A 49 6.98 -12.28 -3.44
N ASP A 50 8.03 -11.94 -4.19
CA ASP A 50 9.40 -12.05 -3.70
C ASP A 50 9.65 -11.09 -2.54
N PHE A 51 9.14 -9.86 -2.65
CA PHE A 51 9.26 -8.88 -1.58
C PHE A 51 8.57 -9.37 -0.31
N GLY A 52 7.35 -9.89 -0.45
CA GLY A 52 6.58 -10.39 0.69
C GLY A 52 7.26 -11.55 1.42
N LEU A 53 8.00 -12.40 0.69
CA LEU A 53 8.70 -13.53 1.29
C LEU A 53 9.93 -13.10 2.10
N GLN A 54 10.55 -11.97 1.75
CA GLN A 54 11.77 -11.50 2.38
C GLN A 54 11.55 -10.39 3.40
N SER A 55 10.41 -9.72 3.35
CA SER A 55 10.13 -8.56 4.18
C SER A 55 9.49 -8.96 5.50
N LYS A 56 9.75 -8.15 6.53
CA LYS A 56 9.04 -8.27 7.81
C LYS A 56 7.63 -7.68 7.75
N LEU A 57 7.29 -6.98 6.66
CA LEU A 57 5.96 -6.42 6.46
C LEU A 57 4.97 -7.53 6.10
N LYS A 58 3.73 -7.40 6.58
CA LYS A 58 2.65 -8.27 6.13
C LYS A 58 2.10 -7.69 4.83
N ILE A 59 2.39 -8.38 3.71
CA ILE A 59 2.02 -7.93 2.38
C ILE A 59 0.81 -8.73 1.89
N ILE A 60 -0.24 -8.02 1.47
CA ILE A 60 -1.43 -8.62 0.86
C ILE A 60 -1.53 -8.06 -0.56
N HIS A 61 -1.56 -8.95 -1.55
CA HIS A 61 -1.71 -8.56 -2.95
C HIS A 61 -3.19 -8.63 -3.33
N SER A 62 -3.83 -7.47 -3.45
CA SER A 62 -5.22 -7.36 -3.89
C SER A 62 -5.24 -7.11 -5.40
N PHE A 63 -5.41 -8.18 -6.17
CA PHE A 63 -5.35 -8.14 -7.63
C PHE A 63 -6.75 -8.18 -8.24
N GLN A 64 -6.94 -7.38 -9.29
CA GLN A 64 -8.09 -7.52 -10.18
C GLN A 64 -7.61 -7.59 -11.64
N LYS A 65 -8.34 -8.33 -12.46
CA LYS A 65 -8.00 -8.51 -13.86
C LYS A 65 -8.01 -7.17 -14.59
N ASP A 66 -7.02 -6.96 -15.48
CA ASP A 66 -6.93 -5.76 -16.29
C ASP A 66 -8.10 -5.69 -17.28
N LYS A 67 -8.96 -4.69 -17.12
CA LYS A 67 -10.09 -4.39 -18.01
C LYS A 67 -10.16 -2.89 -18.27
N GLY A 68 -9.00 -2.27 -18.47
CA GLY A 68 -8.88 -0.84 -18.57
C GLY A 68 -8.69 -0.18 -17.20
N PHE A 69 -8.60 1.13 -17.18
CA PHE A 69 -8.32 1.87 -15.96
C PHE A 69 -9.50 1.83 -14.99
N ARG A 70 -9.35 1.11 -13.88
CA ARG A 70 -10.38 0.96 -12.85
C ARG A 70 -9.79 1.14 -11.45
N ALA A 71 -9.03 2.24 -11.27
CA ALA A 71 -8.32 2.50 -10.02
C ALA A 71 -9.26 2.58 -8.81
N ALA A 72 -10.43 3.20 -8.98
CA ALA A 72 -11.39 3.32 -7.87
C ALA A 72 -11.89 1.95 -7.42
N LYS A 73 -12.17 1.03 -8.35
CA LYS A 73 -12.61 -0.32 -8.03
C LYS A 73 -11.50 -1.10 -7.33
N SER A 74 -10.26 -0.94 -7.80
CA SER A 74 -9.09 -1.57 -7.19
C SER A 74 -8.89 -1.10 -5.75
N ARG A 75 -9.00 0.21 -5.51
CA ARG A 75 -8.90 0.77 -4.16
C ARG A 75 -10.00 0.24 -3.25
N ASN A 76 -11.24 0.20 -3.74
CA ASN A 76 -12.37 -0.30 -2.95
C ASN A 76 -12.19 -1.77 -2.58
N ARG A 77 -11.68 -2.57 -3.51
CA ARG A 77 -11.39 -3.98 -3.25
C ARG A 77 -10.32 -4.13 -2.17
N ALA A 78 -9.28 -3.31 -2.23
CA ALA A 78 -8.22 -3.34 -1.22
C ALA A 78 -8.76 -2.89 0.15
N ILE A 79 -9.58 -1.85 0.19
CA ILE A 79 -10.20 -1.38 1.43
C ILE A 79 -11.01 -2.50 2.08
N SER A 80 -11.74 -3.29 1.30
CA SER A 80 -12.54 -4.40 1.83
C SER A 80 -11.67 -5.49 2.49
N LYS A 81 -10.39 -5.56 2.16
CA LYS A 81 -9.45 -6.53 2.74
C LYS A 81 -8.71 -5.98 3.95
N ALA A 82 -8.86 -4.68 4.24
CA ALA A 82 -8.14 -4.05 5.35
C ALA A 82 -8.71 -4.48 6.68
N SER A 83 -7.83 -4.83 7.62
CA SER A 83 -8.21 -5.20 8.98
C SER A 83 -7.88 -4.12 9.99
N GLY A 84 -7.15 -3.08 9.61
CA GLY A 84 -6.80 -2.00 10.49
C GLY A 84 -7.97 -1.06 10.78
N GLN A 85 -7.90 -0.40 11.91
CA GLN A 85 -8.89 0.60 12.32
C GLN A 85 -8.74 1.91 11.57
N TYR A 86 -7.57 2.14 11.01
CA TYR A 86 -7.23 3.36 10.29
C TYR A 86 -6.57 2.96 8.96
N ILE A 87 -7.02 3.59 7.88
CA ILE A 87 -6.54 3.27 6.53
C ILE A 87 -5.79 4.47 5.97
N VAL A 88 -4.56 4.23 5.49
CA VAL A 88 -3.76 5.21 4.78
C VAL A 88 -3.59 4.72 3.35
N MET A 89 -3.85 5.58 2.37
CA MET A 89 -3.71 5.22 0.95
C MET A 89 -2.63 6.08 0.31
N ILE A 90 -1.74 5.44 -0.45
CA ILE A 90 -0.69 6.13 -1.22
C ILE A 90 -0.62 5.54 -2.62
N ASP A 91 -0.03 6.29 -3.54
CA ASP A 91 0.28 5.79 -4.88
C ASP A 91 1.59 5.00 -4.86
N GLY A 92 1.71 4.03 -5.78
CA GLY A 92 2.84 3.12 -5.85
C GLY A 92 4.13 3.70 -6.43
N ASP A 93 4.23 5.02 -6.50
CA ASP A 93 5.43 5.73 -6.95
C ASP A 93 5.89 6.80 -5.95
N MET A 94 5.51 6.64 -4.69
CA MET A 94 5.88 7.57 -3.63
C MET A 94 7.03 7.02 -2.79
N ILE A 95 7.92 7.92 -2.37
CA ILE A 95 8.95 7.61 -1.38
C ILE A 95 8.52 8.28 -0.08
N LEU A 96 8.27 7.47 0.94
CA LEU A 96 7.72 7.98 2.19
C LEU A 96 8.83 8.51 3.09
N HIS A 97 8.56 9.66 3.72
CA HIS A 97 9.39 10.15 4.82
C HIS A 97 9.36 9.11 5.96
N LYS A 98 10.48 8.97 6.66
CA LYS A 98 10.64 7.92 7.70
C LYS A 98 9.60 7.97 8.82
N ASP A 99 8.99 9.12 9.06
CA ASP A 99 8.00 9.33 10.11
C ASP A 99 6.57 9.36 9.59
N PHE A 100 6.35 9.04 8.31
CA PHE A 100 5.04 9.16 7.67
C PHE A 100 3.96 8.34 8.40
N ILE A 101 4.23 7.06 8.64
CA ILE A 101 3.26 6.19 9.35
C ILE A 101 3.11 6.61 10.80
N TYR A 102 4.20 6.98 11.45
CA TYR A 102 4.15 7.44 12.84
C TYR A 102 3.30 8.70 12.99
N ASP A 103 3.43 9.65 12.08
CA ASP A 103 2.65 10.88 12.10
C ASP A 103 1.17 10.58 11.95
N HIS A 104 0.80 9.65 11.06
CA HIS A 104 -0.58 9.19 10.92
C HIS A 104 -1.06 8.51 12.20
N PHE A 105 -0.23 7.65 12.78
CA PHE A 105 -0.57 6.95 14.03
C PHE A 105 -0.91 7.94 15.14
N ARG A 106 -0.14 9.02 15.26
CA ARG A 106 -0.35 10.05 16.29
C ARG A 106 -1.61 10.88 16.04
N SER A 107 -1.96 11.11 14.78
CA SER A 107 -3.07 11.99 14.38
C SER A 107 -4.36 11.22 14.09
N ALA A 108 -4.30 9.89 14.11
CA ALA A 108 -5.44 9.06 13.70
C ALA A 108 -6.61 9.18 14.67
N GLN A 109 -7.81 9.23 14.10
CA GLN A 109 -9.07 9.20 14.84
C GLN A 109 -9.92 8.07 14.27
N ILE A 110 -10.55 7.31 15.15
CA ILE A 110 -11.40 6.19 14.74
C ILE A 110 -12.55 6.74 13.88
N GLY A 111 -12.80 6.10 12.73
CA GLY A 111 -13.86 6.49 11.81
C GLY A 111 -13.43 7.50 10.75
N TYR A 112 -12.18 7.96 10.77
CA TYR A 112 -11.64 8.86 9.75
C TYR A 112 -10.56 8.16 8.95
N PHE A 113 -10.39 8.63 7.69
CA PHE A 113 -9.25 8.20 6.92
C PHE A 113 -8.61 9.42 6.26
N ILE A 114 -7.30 9.38 6.08
CA ILE A 114 -6.54 10.47 5.48
C ILE A 114 -5.86 9.93 4.23
N GLN A 115 -6.00 10.66 3.14
CA GLN A 115 -5.30 10.36 1.90
C GLN A 115 -4.04 11.20 1.84
N GLY A 116 -2.89 10.54 1.71
CA GLY A 116 -1.63 11.24 1.51
C GLY A 116 -1.60 11.90 0.14
N THR A 117 -1.12 13.13 0.07
CA THR A 117 -0.95 13.83 -1.19
C THR A 117 0.52 13.82 -1.59
N ARG A 118 0.75 13.72 -2.91
CA ARG A 118 2.10 13.81 -3.46
C ARG A 118 2.59 15.25 -3.34
N VAL A 119 3.81 15.39 -2.89
CA VAL A 119 4.45 16.69 -2.76
C VAL A 119 5.39 16.93 -3.93
#